data_947fa225c7038e3b48013cded3fea9fa
#
_entry.id   947fa225c7038e3b48013cded3fea9fa
#
_cell.length_a   1.000
_cell.length_b   1.000
_cell.length_c   1.000
_cell.angle_alpha   90.00
_cell.angle_beta   90.00
_cell.angle_gamma   90.00
#
_symmetry.space_group_name_H-M   'P 1'
#
loop_
_entity.id
_entity.type
_entity.pdbx_description
1 polymer ?
#
loop_
_entity_poly.entity_id
_entity_poly.type
_entity_poly.pdbx_seq_one_letter_code
_entity_poly.pdbx_strand_id
1 'polypeptide(L)'
;ELRNKVGMRVMSMVADVYDRPHLREFKGRRLPNFAPVDDEGVATQDLTIVSGGKLVQLPSSRRSVKKGEKSNGHAFFLNSYPRERLTTVVVEPKNPLSEKELEAKLLARCKELELDYCYIVPNMGGTGTMVQRIYTADGRKEPVTGLEVSNLTTRALRDILAAGNESDVYSNVITPALLVDEIELLPSDRRPDRKPFIARP
;
A
#
# COMPACT_ATOMS: atom_id res chain seq x y z
N GLU A 1 -13.85 -4.01 -10.16
CA GLU A 1 -13.65 -3.64 -11.21
C GLU A 1 -13.16 -2.27 -11.52
N LEU A 2 -11.84 -2.17 -11.50
CA LEU A 2 -11.16 -0.91 -11.77
C LEU A 2 -11.19 -0.51 -13.26
N ARG A 3 -11.46 -1.44 -14.17
CA ARG A 3 -11.48 -1.17 -15.63
C ARG A 3 -12.42 -0.02 -16.04
N ASN A 4 -13.57 0.04 -15.37
CA ASN A 4 -14.55 1.11 -15.63
C ASN A 4 -14.21 2.43 -14.92
N LYS A 5 -13.09 2.48 -14.19
CA LYS A 5 -12.67 3.67 -13.43
C LYS A 5 -11.47 4.40 -14.07
N VAL A 6 -10.99 3.94 -15.23
CA VAL A 6 -9.93 4.66 -15.96
C VAL A 6 -10.39 6.07 -16.28
N GLY A 7 -9.56 7.06 -15.97
CA GLY A 7 -9.88 8.50 -16.03
C GLY A 7 -10.59 9.06 -14.79
N MET A 8 -11.11 8.20 -13.90
CA MET A 8 -11.79 8.62 -12.67
C MET A 8 -10.80 8.82 -11.52
N ARG A 9 -11.18 9.63 -10.55
CA ARG A 9 -10.43 9.80 -9.30
C ARG A 9 -10.60 8.58 -8.41
N VAL A 10 -9.48 7.91 -8.12
CA VAL A 10 -9.42 6.69 -7.29
C VAL A 10 -8.58 6.88 -6.02
N MET A 11 -7.77 7.95 -5.98
CA MET A 11 -6.85 8.23 -4.90
C MET A 11 -6.76 9.74 -4.63
N SER A 12 -6.16 10.12 -3.50
CA SER A 12 -5.73 11.50 -3.23
C SER A 12 -4.65 11.94 -4.23
N MET A 13 -4.49 13.26 -4.40
CA MET A 13 -3.44 13.82 -5.26
C MET A 13 -2.07 13.92 -4.56
N VAL A 14 -1.96 13.43 -3.35
CA VAL A 14 -0.74 13.48 -2.51
C VAL A 14 0.40 12.66 -3.10
N ALA A 15 0.09 11.62 -3.86
CA ALA A 15 1.08 10.76 -4.48
C ALA A 15 0.62 10.27 -5.85
N ASP A 16 1.57 9.90 -6.69
CA ASP A 16 1.35 9.13 -7.90
C ASP A 16 1.74 7.66 -7.68
N VAL A 17 1.20 6.74 -8.47
CA VAL A 17 1.45 5.30 -8.34
C VAL A 17 1.91 4.74 -9.67
N TYR A 18 3.02 4.02 -9.63
CA TYR A 18 3.63 3.38 -10.78
C TYR A 18 3.76 1.88 -10.58
N ASP A 19 3.87 1.12 -11.66
CA ASP A 19 4.43 -0.22 -11.68
C ASP A 19 5.76 -0.22 -12.43
N ARG A 20 6.80 -0.78 -11.79
CA ARG A 20 8.19 -0.77 -12.26
C ARG A 20 8.73 -2.20 -12.38
N PRO A 21 8.35 -2.96 -13.41
CA PRO A 21 8.77 -4.36 -13.56
C PRO A 21 10.27 -4.54 -13.74
N HIS A 22 10.98 -3.50 -14.18
CA HIS A 22 12.43 -3.54 -14.40
C HIS A 22 13.26 -3.13 -13.18
N LEU A 23 12.61 -2.71 -12.08
CA LEU A 23 13.32 -2.31 -10.88
C LEU A 23 13.87 -3.55 -10.15
N ARG A 24 15.20 -3.66 -10.06
CA ARG A 24 15.87 -4.82 -9.46
C ARG A 24 16.17 -4.66 -7.98
N GLU A 25 16.34 -3.42 -7.55
CA GLU A 25 16.86 -3.10 -6.24
C GLU A 25 16.28 -1.78 -5.75
N PHE A 26 16.06 -1.67 -4.45
CA PHE A 26 15.70 -0.43 -3.79
C PHE A 26 16.44 -0.33 -2.44
N LYS A 27 17.19 0.76 -2.21
CA LYS A 27 18.01 0.99 -1.00
C LYS A 27 18.88 -0.22 -0.62
N GLY A 28 19.58 -0.83 -1.60
CA GLY A 28 20.45 -2.00 -1.39
C GLY A 28 19.71 -3.33 -1.20
N ARG A 29 18.39 -3.34 -1.21
CA ARG A 29 17.57 -4.55 -1.08
C ARG A 29 17.10 -5.04 -2.44
N ARG A 30 17.40 -6.29 -2.78
CA ARG A 30 16.87 -6.93 -3.99
C ARG A 30 15.36 -7.05 -3.94
N LEU A 31 14.72 -6.74 -5.06
CA LEU A 31 13.28 -6.85 -5.24
C LEU A 31 12.93 -8.19 -5.91
N PRO A 32 11.92 -8.92 -5.39
CA PRO A 32 11.61 -10.26 -5.87
C PRO A 32 10.87 -10.28 -7.22
N ASN A 33 10.25 -9.18 -7.61
CA ASN A 33 9.31 -9.14 -8.74
C ASN A 33 9.91 -8.49 -10.01
N PHE A 34 11.24 -8.52 -10.17
CA PHE A 34 11.88 -8.15 -11.42
C PHE A 34 11.41 -9.07 -12.55
N ALA A 35 10.77 -8.51 -13.55
CA ALA A 35 10.19 -9.25 -14.65
C ALA A 35 10.34 -8.48 -15.97
N PRO A 36 11.38 -8.76 -16.79
CA PRO A 36 11.57 -8.09 -18.08
C PRO A 36 10.61 -8.56 -19.16
N VAL A 37 10.01 -9.75 -18.97
CA VAL A 37 9.05 -10.38 -19.88
C VAL A 37 7.97 -11.03 -19.03
N ASP A 38 6.73 -10.97 -19.45
CA ASP A 38 5.62 -11.67 -18.79
C ASP A 38 5.52 -13.15 -19.23
N ASP A 39 4.61 -13.89 -18.63
CA ASP A 39 4.45 -15.33 -18.90
C ASP A 39 3.76 -15.61 -20.26
N GLU A 40 3.29 -14.59 -20.96
CA GLU A 40 2.84 -14.68 -22.36
C GLU A 40 3.96 -14.36 -23.36
N GLY A 41 5.18 -14.10 -22.90
CA GLY A 41 6.34 -13.72 -23.71
C GLY A 41 6.30 -12.28 -24.22
N VAL A 42 5.54 -11.40 -23.57
CA VAL A 42 5.46 -9.97 -23.90
C VAL A 42 6.42 -9.20 -23.01
N ALA A 43 7.23 -8.32 -23.61
CA ALA A 43 8.10 -7.42 -22.85
C ALA A 43 7.25 -6.53 -21.94
N THR A 44 7.61 -6.51 -20.65
CA THR A 44 6.93 -5.68 -19.66
C THR A 44 7.21 -4.20 -19.88
N GLN A 45 6.28 -3.35 -19.52
CA GLN A 45 6.40 -1.91 -19.62
C GLN A 45 6.23 -1.26 -18.25
N ASP A 46 6.93 -0.17 -17.99
CA ASP A 46 6.63 0.68 -16.85
C ASP A 46 5.23 1.28 -17.03
N LEU A 47 4.40 1.21 -15.98
CA LEU A 47 3.05 1.74 -16.02
C LEU A 47 2.89 2.91 -15.05
N THR A 48 2.18 3.93 -15.52
CA THR A 48 1.60 4.95 -14.64
C THR A 48 0.19 4.48 -14.26
N ILE A 49 0.03 3.98 -13.05
CA ILE A 49 -1.26 3.47 -12.57
C ILE A 49 -2.18 4.60 -12.15
N VAL A 50 -1.66 5.49 -11.29
CA VAL A 50 -2.39 6.67 -10.82
C VAL A 50 -1.53 7.90 -11.00
N SER A 51 -2.09 8.95 -11.59
CA SER A 51 -1.48 10.27 -11.67
C SER A 51 -2.50 11.36 -11.35
N GLY A 52 -2.11 12.30 -10.48
CA GLY A 52 -3.01 13.35 -10.02
C GLY A 52 -4.30 12.83 -9.36
N GLY A 53 -4.21 11.65 -8.72
CA GLY A 53 -5.34 10.97 -8.09
C GLY A 53 -6.26 10.23 -9.05
N LYS A 54 -6.02 10.29 -10.37
CA LYS A 54 -6.83 9.61 -11.38
C LYS A 54 -6.18 8.30 -11.82
N LEU A 55 -6.97 7.27 -12.00
CA LEU A 55 -6.53 6.02 -12.60
C LEU A 55 -6.20 6.27 -14.09
N VAL A 56 -4.96 6.05 -14.49
CA VAL A 56 -4.48 6.29 -15.86
C VAL A 56 -4.55 5.03 -16.69
N GLN A 57 -3.95 3.95 -16.19
CA GLN A 57 -3.92 2.67 -16.90
C GLN A 57 -3.87 1.49 -15.94
N LEU A 58 -4.12 0.32 -16.47
CA LEU A 58 -4.12 -0.95 -15.73
C LEU A 58 -3.18 -1.96 -16.41
N PRO A 59 -2.70 -2.97 -15.67
CA PRO A 59 -2.01 -4.09 -16.26
C PRO A 59 -2.92 -4.79 -17.29
N SER A 60 -2.32 -5.26 -18.38
CA SER A 60 -3.04 -5.96 -19.44
C SER A 60 -2.31 -7.20 -19.90
N SER A 61 -3.08 -8.18 -20.37
CA SER A 61 -2.65 -9.42 -21.02
C SER A 61 -3.10 -9.42 -22.48
N ARG A 62 -2.64 -10.36 -23.27
CA ARG A 62 -3.15 -10.57 -24.64
C ARG A 62 -4.66 -10.83 -24.68
N ARG A 63 -5.22 -11.39 -23.58
CA ARG A 63 -6.66 -11.71 -23.45
C ARG A 63 -7.51 -10.50 -23.05
N SER A 64 -6.92 -9.54 -22.36
CA SER A 64 -7.66 -8.39 -21.80
C SER A 64 -7.71 -7.18 -22.70
N VAL A 65 -6.86 -7.10 -23.71
CA VAL A 65 -6.84 -6.03 -24.68
C VAL A 65 -7.89 -6.23 -25.79
N LYS A 66 -8.35 -5.17 -26.39
CA LYS A 66 -9.25 -5.21 -27.54
C LYS A 66 -8.50 -5.70 -28.78
N LYS A 67 -9.26 -6.18 -29.77
CA LYS A 67 -8.69 -6.61 -31.06
C LYS A 67 -7.89 -5.45 -31.68
N GLY A 68 -6.60 -5.68 -31.93
CA GLY A 68 -5.69 -4.66 -32.48
C GLY A 68 -4.89 -3.87 -31.46
N GLU A 69 -5.22 -3.94 -30.17
CA GLU A 69 -4.40 -3.37 -29.10
C GLU A 69 -3.29 -4.36 -28.66
N LYS A 70 -2.19 -3.83 -28.14
CA LYS A 70 -1.08 -4.62 -27.62
C LYS A 70 -1.15 -4.71 -26.10
N SER A 71 -0.84 -5.90 -25.56
CA SER A 71 -0.60 -6.08 -24.13
C SER A 71 0.59 -5.24 -23.67
N ASN A 72 0.54 -4.75 -22.43
CA ASN A 72 1.65 -4.05 -21.78
C ASN A 72 2.58 -5.00 -20.97
N GLY A 73 2.43 -6.33 -21.17
CA GLY A 73 3.34 -7.31 -20.60
C GLY A 73 3.13 -7.56 -19.10
N HIS A 74 1.89 -7.66 -18.66
CA HIS A 74 1.58 -7.86 -17.23
C HIS A 74 0.73 -9.12 -16.98
N ALA A 75 0.90 -10.14 -17.81
CA ALA A 75 0.23 -11.42 -17.68
C ALA A 75 1.14 -12.41 -16.93
N PHE A 76 0.85 -12.67 -15.66
CA PHE A 76 1.64 -13.60 -14.84
C PHE A 76 0.79 -14.76 -14.37
N PHE A 77 1.37 -15.98 -14.34
CA PHE A 77 0.67 -17.17 -13.89
C PHE A 77 0.26 -17.06 -12.42
N LEU A 78 -1.02 -17.25 -12.19
CA LEU A 78 -1.58 -17.48 -10.89
C LEU A 78 -2.39 -18.79 -10.99
N ASN A 79 -1.88 -19.85 -10.39
CA ASN A 79 -2.36 -21.21 -10.57
C ASN A 79 -2.17 -21.68 -12.03
N SER A 80 -3.24 -21.93 -12.79
CA SER A 80 -3.17 -22.51 -14.14
C SER A 80 -3.29 -21.50 -15.27
N TYR A 81 -3.53 -20.21 -14.99
CA TYR A 81 -3.78 -19.20 -16.02
C TYR A 81 -3.01 -17.93 -15.79
N PRO A 82 -2.48 -17.28 -16.86
CA PRO A 82 -1.94 -15.94 -16.75
C PRO A 82 -3.06 -14.95 -16.42
N ARG A 83 -2.81 -14.11 -15.43
CA ARG A 83 -3.70 -13.02 -15.00
C ARG A 83 -2.95 -11.71 -14.94
N GLU A 84 -3.66 -10.63 -15.17
CA GLU A 84 -3.10 -9.28 -15.05
C GLU A 84 -2.71 -9.00 -13.60
N ARG A 85 -1.44 -8.67 -13.39
CA ARG A 85 -0.84 -8.41 -12.08
C ARG A 85 0.19 -7.32 -12.17
N LEU A 86 0.22 -6.45 -11.16
CA LEU A 86 1.31 -5.52 -10.95
C LEU A 86 2.53 -6.27 -10.41
N THR A 87 3.73 -5.80 -10.78
CA THR A 87 5.01 -6.38 -10.38
C THR A 87 5.58 -5.66 -9.15
N THR A 88 6.20 -4.52 -9.34
CA THR A 88 6.74 -3.68 -8.28
C THR A 88 6.01 -2.35 -8.27
N VAL A 89 5.10 -2.19 -7.34
CA VAL A 89 4.32 -0.97 -7.17
C VAL A 89 5.15 0.07 -6.43
N VAL A 90 5.23 1.28 -6.98
CA VAL A 90 5.95 2.41 -6.37
C VAL A 90 4.98 3.55 -6.14
N VAL A 91 4.88 3.98 -4.89
CA VAL A 91 4.11 5.15 -4.48
C VAL A 91 5.06 6.33 -4.33
N GLU A 92 4.96 7.31 -5.23
CA GLU A 92 5.82 8.49 -5.25
C GLU A 92 5.07 9.72 -4.70
N PRO A 93 5.46 10.23 -3.52
CA PRO A 93 4.81 11.40 -2.93
C PRO A 93 5.19 12.68 -3.69
N LYS A 94 4.22 13.60 -3.83
CA LYS A 94 4.46 14.90 -4.52
C LYS A 94 5.06 15.97 -3.61
N ASN A 95 4.57 16.06 -2.39
CA ASN A 95 5.04 17.02 -1.38
C ASN A 95 5.34 16.24 -0.09
N PRO A 96 6.45 15.49 -0.06
CA PRO A 96 6.77 14.63 1.05
C PRO A 96 7.11 15.42 2.30
N LEU A 97 6.65 14.94 3.45
CA LEU A 97 6.93 15.48 4.77
C LEU A 97 8.00 14.63 5.48
N SER A 98 8.81 15.25 6.31
CA SER A 98 9.64 14.51 7.25
C SER A 98 8.77 13.74 8.26
N GLU A 99 9.33 12.72 8.90
CA GLU A 99 8.62 11.94 9.92
C GLU A 99 8.02 12.82 11.01
N LYS A 100 8.78 13.82 11.47
CA LYS A 100 8.33 14.78 12.50
C LYS A 100 7.15 15.64 12.02
N GLU A 101 7.20 16.12 10.79
CA GLU A 101 6.11 16.92 10.20
C GLU A 101 4.86 16.06 9.99
N LEU A 102 5.03 14.80 9.56
CA LEU A 102 3.93 13.87 9.37
C LEU A 102 3.24 13.54 10.70
N GLU A 103 4.03 13.31 11.76
CA GLU A 103 3.52 13.08 13.12
C GLU A 103 2.82 14.33 13.69
N ALA A 104 3.41 15.51 13.51
CA ALA A 104 2.78 16.75 13.91
C ALA A 104 1.42 16.97 13.21
N LYS A 105 1.35 16.64 11.91
CA LYS A 105 0.11 16.71 11.15
C LYS A 105 -0.93 15.69 11.61
N LEU A 106 -0.51 14.48 11.98
CA LEU A 106 -1.37 13.48 12.60
C LEU A 106 -1.97 14.00 13.90
N LEU A 107 -1.14 14.50 14.82
CA LEU A 107 -1.60 15.04 16.11
C LEU A 107 -2.52 16.26 15.93
N ALA A 108 -2.23 17.13 14.98
CA ALA A 108 -3.11 18.26 14.66
C ALA A 108 -4.49 17.77 14.19
N ARG A 109 -4.52 16.76 13.30
CA ARG A 109 -5.77 16.17 12.82
C ARG A 109 -6.56 15.49 13.95
N CYS A 110 -5.87 14.77 14.85
CA CYS A 110 -6.50 14.19 16.03
C CYS A 110 -7.19 15.25 16.92
N LYS A 111 -6.52 16.38 17.13
CA LYS A 111 -7.07 17.51 17.91
C LYS A 111 -8.29 18.14 17.24
N GLU A 112 -8.26 18.31 15.91
CA GLU A 112 -9.40 18.80 15.13
C GLU A 112 -10.63 17.88 15.26
N LEU A 113 -10.41 16.57 15.39
CA LEU A 113 -11.45 15.56 15.57
C LEU A 113 -11.83 15.33 17.04
N GLU A 114 -11.25 16.12 17.97
CA GLU A 114 -11.48 16.00 19.43
C GLU A 114 -11.18 14.59 19.98
N LEU A 115 -10.18 13.90 19.39
CA LEU A 115 -9.77 12.57 19.81
C LEU A 115 -8.66 12.65 20.87
N ASP A 116 -8.76 11.83 21.91
CA ASP A 116 -7.73 11.70 22.94
C ASP A 116 -6.44 11.08 22.40
N TYR A 117 -6.54 10.27 21.37
CA TYR A 117 -5.41 9.57 20.72
C TYR A 117 -5.71 9.22 19.27
N CYS A 118 -4.66 9.01 18.51
CA CYS A 118 -4.70 8.41 17.17
C CYS A 118 -3.79 7.18 17.09
N TYR A 119 -3.77 6.56 15.93
CA TYR A 119 -2.98 5.35 15.72
C TYR A 119 -1.89 5.54 14.67
N ILE A 120 -0.74 4.94 14.94
CA ILE A 120 0.34 4.73 13.98
C ILE A 120 0.41 3.22 13.71
N VAL A 121 0.36 2.83 12.44
CA VAL A 121 0.47 1.45 12.00
C VAL A 121 1.80 1.27 11.27
N PRO A 122 2.87 0.83 11.96
CA PRO A 122 4.21 0.76 11.38
C PRO A 122 4.33 -0.26 10.23
N ASN A 123 3.51 -1.30 10.26
CA ASN A 123 3.53 -2.34 9.23
C ASN A 123 2.14 -2.95 9.08
N MET A 124 1.63 -2.98 7.85
CA MET A 124 0.33 -3.54 7.51
C MET A 124 0.41 -4.99 6.98
N GLY A 125 1.61 -5.57 6.93
CA GLY A 125 1.83 -6.92 6.42
C GLY A 125 2.36 -7.89 7.46
N GLY A 126 1.77 -9.06 7.56
CA GLY A 126 2.28 -10.16 8.38
C GLY A 126 1.41 -10.53 9.59
N THR A 127 1.89 -11.53 10.33
CA THR A 127 1.20 -12.08 11.49
C THR A 127 1.43 -11.21 12.73
N GLY A 128 0.64 -10.19 12.91
CA GLY A 128 0.69 -9.30 14.07
C GLY A 128 1.07 -7.88 13.68
N THR A 129 0.08 -7.12 13.29
CA THR A 129 0.24 -5.68 13.10
C THR A 129 0.50 -5.06 14.46
N MET A 130 1.73 -4.54 14.68
CA MET A 130 2.00 -3.70 15.83
C MET A 130 1.39 -2.33 15.56
N VAL A 131 0.33 -2.01 16.27
CA VAL A 131 -0.29 -0.70 16.26
C VAL A 131 0.25 0.10 17.44
N GLN A 132 0.58 1.36 17.22
CA GLN A 132 0.94 2.28 18.29
C GLN A 132 -0.17 3.32 18.46
N ARG A 133 -0.60 3.53 19.68
CA ARG A 133 -1.45 4.64 20.06
C ARG A 133 -0.56 5.85 20.35
N ILE A 134 -0.91 7.00 19.80
CA ILE A 134 -0.25 8.28 20.11
C ILE A 134 -1.28 9.21 20.76
N TYR A 135 -0.99 9.69 21.96
CA TYR A 135 -1.88 10.57 22.72
C TYR A 135 -1.76 12.02 22.26
N THR A 136 -2.89 12.69 22.10
CA THR A 136 -2.96 14.09 21.63
C THR A 136 -2.50 15.10 22.66
N ALA A 137 -2.58 14.74 23.93
CA ALA A 137 -2.20 15.64 25.03
C ALA A 137 -0.69 15.87 25.14
N ASP A 138 0.11 14.81 25.00
CA ASP A 138 1.55 14.83 25.29
C ASP A 138 2.43 14.16 24.21
N GLY A 139 1.83 13.56 23.18
CA GLY A 139 2.55 12.84 22.12
C GLY A 139 3.13 11.49 22.58
N ARG A 140 2.78 11.00 23.76
CA ARG A 140 3.24 9.72 24.28
C ARG A 140 2.74 8.58 23.40
N LYS A 141 3.63 7.66 23.04
CA LYS A 141 3.34 6.47 22.23
C LYS A 141 3.24 5.24 23.11
N GLU A 142 2.25 4.41 22.83
CA GLU A 142 1.99 3.17 23.55
C GLU A 142 1.66 2.04 22.57
N PRO A 143 2.34 0.89 22.63
CA PRO A 143 2.03 -0.23 21.77
C PRO A 143 0.66 -0.82 22.14
N VAL A 144 -0.13 -1.14 21.11
CA VAL A 144 -1.44 -1.78 21.24
C VAL A 144 -1.40 -3.11 20.50
N THR A 145 -1.85 -4.17 21.16
CA THR A 145 -1.96 -5.51 20.60
C THR A 145 -3.41 -5.91 20.40
N GLY A 146 -3.65 -6.90 19.54
CA GLY A 146 -5.00 -7.43 19.31
C GLY A 146 -5.87 -6.55 18.41
N LEU A 147 -5.26 -5.68 17.61
CA LEU A 147 -5.93 -4.93 16.55
C LEU A 147 -5.43 -5.37 15.16
N GLU A 148 -6.33 -5.40 14.22
CA GLU A 148 -6.04 -5.61 12.80
C GLU A 148 -6.64 -4.48 11.98
N VAL A 149 -5.93 -4.06 10.94
CA VAL A 149 -6.48 -3.09 9.99
C VAL A 149 -7.49 -3.81 9.13
N SER A 150 -8.72 -3.30 9.11
CA SER A 150 -9.77 -3.79 8.22
C SER A 150 -9.39 -3.54 6.75
N ASN A 151 -10.17 -4.10 5.84
CA ASN A 151 -9.94 -3.90 4.42
C ASN A 151 -9.89 -2.41 4.05
N LEU A 152 -8.76 -1.98 3.51
CA LEU A 152 -8.63 -0.62 2.97
C LEU A 152 -9.60 -0.44 1.80
N THR A 153 -10.53 0.44 1.98
CA THR A 153 -11.49 0.79 0.93
C THR A 153 -10.90 1.80 -0.05
N THR A 154 -11.49 1.92 -1.24
CA THR A 154 -11.13 3.00 -2.17
C THR A 154 -11.40 4.39 -1.60
N ARG A 155 -12.21 4.51 -0.55
CA ARG A 155 -12.44 5.74 0.20
C ARG A 155 -11.17 6.13 0.96
N ALA A 156 -10.58 5.22 1.72
CA ALA A 156 -9.34 5.47 2.46
C ALA A 156 -8.21 5.98 1.55
N LEU A 157 -8.10 5.44 0.33
CA LEU A 157 -7.12 5.93 -0.66
C LEU A 157 -7.39 7.36 -1.13
N ARG A 158 -8.65 7.81 -1.17
CA ARG A 158 -9.02 9.20 -1.53
C ARG A 158 -8.77 10.17 -0.39
N ASP A 159 -8.80 9.67 0.83
CA ASP A 159 -8.71 10.44 2.06
C ASP A 159 -7.29 10.43 2.65
N ILE A 160 -6.26 10.14 1.81
CA ILE A 160 -4.86 10.33 2.17
C ILE A 160 -4.56 11.83 2.23
N LEU A 161 -4.14 12.31 3.41
CA LEU A 161 -3.90 13.73 3.71
C LEU A 161 -2.45 14.16 3.47
N ALA A 162 -1.50 13.24 3.65
CA ALA A 162 -0.08 13.52 3.48
C ALA A 162 0.71 12.22 3.28
N ALA A 163 1.95 12.35 2.80
CA ALA A 163 2.89 11.26 2.65
C ALA A 163 4.28 11.68 3.18
N GLY A 164 5.01 10.72 3.73
CA GLY A 164 6.37 10.89 4.21
C GLY A 164 7.40 10.96 3.09
N ASN A 165 8.62 11.38 3.43
CA ASN A 165 9.76 11.46 2.51
C ASN A 165 10.58 10.16 2.45
N GLU A 166 10.43 9.28 3.42
CA GLU A 166 11.13 8.00 3.47
C GLU A 166 10.24 6.86 3.02
N SER A 167 10.64 6.20 1.93
CA SER A 167 9.96 4.99 1.43
C SER A 167 10.69 3.73 1.87
N ASP A 168 9.94 2.67 2.10
CA ASP A 168 10.45 1.32 2.38
C ASP A 168 9.72 0.28 1.54
N VAL A 169 10.25 -0.96 1.55
CA VAL A 169 9.75 -2.08 0.74
C VAL A 169 8.87 -2.99 1.59
N TYR A 170 7.62 -3.12 1.19
CA TYR A 170 6.63 -4.03 1.77
C TYR A 170 6.18 -5.03 0.71
N SER A 171 6.73 -6.26 0.75
CA SER A 171 6.47 -7.28 -0.28
C SER A 171 6.87 -6.77 -1.68
N ASN A 172 5.90 -6.44 -2.53
CA ASN A 172 6.09 -5.89 -3.87
C ASN A 172 5.71 -4.41 -3.97
N VAL A 173 5.57 -3.72 -2.85
CA VAL A 173 5.19 -2.29 -2.81
C VAL A 173 6.31 -1.49 -2.16
N ILE A 174 6.73 -0.44 -2.83
CA ILE A 174 7.61 0.59 -2.30
C ILE A 174 6.74 1.80 -1.99
N THR A 175 6.65 2.17 -0.73
CA THR A 175 5.75 3.24 -0.28
C THR A 175 6.35 4.01 0.90
N PRO A 176 6.13 5.33 0.96
CA PRO A 176 6.38 6.08 2.18
C PRO A 176 5.28 5.82 3.21
N ALA A 177 5.47 6.32 4.41
CA ALA A 177 4.38 6.44 5.39
C ALA A 177 3.27 7.34 4.83
N LEU A 178 2.02 6.93 5.00
CA LEU A 178 0.85 7.66 4.52
C LEU A 178 -0.02 8.07 5.70
N LEU A 179 -0.38 9.33 5.78
CA LEU A 179 -1.39 9.83 6.72
C LEU A 179 -2.76 9.72 6.06
N VAL A 180 -3.61 8.88 6.63
CA VAL A 180 -4.98 8.64 6.16
C VAL A 180 -5.95 9.24 7.17
N ASP A 181 -7.02 9.85 6.71
CA ASP A 181 -8.00 10.52 7.58
C ASP A 181 -8.74 9.51 8.46
N GLU A 182 -9.16 8.40 7.87
CA GLU A 182 -9.91 7.36 8.56
C GLU A 182 -9.51 5.97 8.07
N ILE A 183 -9.19 5.08 9.02
CA ILE A 183 -9.06 3.63 8.79
C ILE A 183 -9.78 2.89 9.91
N GLU A 184 -10.43 1.80 9.53
CA GLU A 184 -11.10 0.93 10.48
C GLU A 184 -10.12 -0.06 11.10
N LEU A 185 -10.05 -0.07 12.41
CA LEU A 185 -9.31 -1.06 13.20
C LEU A 185 -10.32 -2.00 13.87
N LEU A 186 -10.14 -3.29 13.67
CA LEU A 186 -10.99 -4.33 14.26
C LEU A 186 -10.21 -5.11 15.31
N PRO A 187 -10.88 -5.65 16.33
CA PRO A 187 -10.26 -6.61 17.23
C PRO A 187 -9.76 -7.82 16.43
N SER A 188 -8.52 -8.22 16.67
CA SER A 188 -7.98 -9.45 16.09
C SER A 188 -8.63 -10.66 16.76
N ASP A 189 -9.25 -11.55 15.99
CA ASP A 189 -9.83 -12.83 16.48
C ASP A 189 -8.78 -13.83 16.99
N ARG A 190 -7.52 -13.44 16.99
CA ARG A 190 -6.46 -14.28 17.54
C ARG A 190 -6.57 -14.31 19.04
N ARG A 191 -7.27 -15.33 19.54
CA ARG A 191 -7.31 -15.65 20.99
C ARG A 191 -5.86 -15.74 21.50
N PRO A 192 -5.49 -14.96 22.52
CA PRO A 192 -4.17 -15.07 23.16
C PRO A 192 -3.92 -16.42 23.82
N ASP A 193 -4.88 -17.33 23.82
CA ASP A 193 -4.90 -18.60 24.57
C ASP A 193 -4.34 -19.83 23.84
N ARG A 194 -3.69 -19.71 22.72
CA ARG A 194 -2.81 -20.80 22.31
C ARG A 194 -1.55 -20.74 23.16
N LYS A 195 -1.59 -21.44 24.31
CA LYS A 195 -0.39 -21.82 25.05
C LYS A 195 0.64 -22.30 24.02
N PRO A 196 1.87 -21.78 24.06
CA PRO A 196 2.91 -22.28 23.18
C PRO A 196 2.97 -23.79 23.35
N PHE A 197 3.01 -24.52 22.22
CA PHE A 197 3.18 -25.97 22.24
C PHE A 197 4.62 -26.24 22.69
N ILE A 198 4.85 -26.15 23.99
CA ILE A 198 6.08 -26.61 24.60
C ILE A 198 5.88 -28.11 24.84
N ALA A 199 6.44 -28.93 23.96
CA ALA A 199 6.61 -30.34 24.26
C ALA A 199 7.33 -30.42 25.61
N ARG A 200 6.69 -30.96 26.62
CA ARG A 200 7.40 -31.32 27.85
C ARG A 200 8.33 -32.46 27.54
N PRO A 201 9.55 -32.46 28.09
CA PRO A 201 10.47 -33.56 27.98
C PRO A 201 9.87 -34.85 28.56
#